data_096306eb5610e5ab10914de1bc9347c5
#
_entry.id   096306eb5610e5ab10914de1bc9347c5
#
_cell.length_a   1.000
_cell.length_b   1.000
_cell.length_c   1.000
_cell.angle_alpha   90.00
_cell.angle_beta   90.00
_cell.angle_gamma   90.00
#
_symmetry.space_group_name_H-M   'P 1'
#
loop_
_entity.id
_entity.type
_entity.pdbx_description
1 polymer ?
#
loop_
_entity_poly.entity_id
_entity_poly.type
_entity_poly.pdbx_seq_one_letter_code
_entity_poly.pdbx_strand_id
1 'polypeptide(L)'
;MASKKKSSFVNMVVVLLLVAAIAATALASVYQVTKGPIEKAKLEKDKNAVGNVVPEFNNDPVSESDTLAFNERDQLIFYPAKMDGTLVGMAVKTYSDLGFTERIKIMVGFTIDGKIVNTTVLEHKETPGLGDKMDIKKSTWCEQFIDLNIREIEDTDGDD
;
A
#
# COMPACT_ATOMS: atom_id res chain seq x y z
N MET A 1 -45.19 35.97 -18.77
CA MET A 1 -44.04 36.80 -18.31
C MET A 1 -43.49 36.22 -17.03
N ALA A 2 -42.33 35.59 -17.03
CA ALA A 2 -41.68 35.04 -15.84
C ALA A 2 -41.05 36.19 -15.07
N SER A 3 -41.55 36.46 -13.85
CA SER A 3 -40.97 37.45 -12.93
C SER A 3 -39.54 37.06 -12.56
N LYS A 4 -38.58 37.87 -13.01
CA LYS A 4 -37.14 37.75 -12.62
C LYS A 4 -37.05 38.08 -11.13
N LYS A 5 -37.01 37.06 -10.26
CA LYS A 5 -36.74 37.23 -8.83
C LYS A 5 -35.36 37.88 -8.68
N LYS A 6 -35.30 39.09 -8.14
CA LYS A 6 -34.05 39.74 -7.75
C LYS A 6 -33.35 38.83 -6.74
N SER A 7 -32.21 38.27 -7.08
CA SER A 7 -31.39 37.51 -6.14
C SER A 7 -30.85 38.47 -5.06
N SER A 8 -31.42 38.38 -3.88
CA SER A 8 -30.87 39.08 -2.70
C SER A 8 -29.56 38.39 -2.29
N PHE A 9 -28.55 39.13 -1.84
CA PHE A 9 -27.31 38.61 -1.28
C PHE A 9 -27.56 37.45 -0.30
N VAL A 10 -28.53 37.61 0.59
CA VAL A 10 -28.96 36.58 1.54
C VAL A 10 -29.41 35.28 0.85
N ASN A 11 -30.21 35.40 -0.21
CA ASN A 11 -30.64 34.19 -0.94
C ASN A 11 -29.47 33.46 -1.61
N MET A 12 -28.49 34.18 -2.11
CA MET A 12 -27.28 33.59 -2.69
C MET A 12 -26.47 32.83 -1.60
N VAL A 13 -26.29 33.42 -0.43
CA VAL A 13 -25.60 32.78 0.69
C VAL A 13 -26.36 31.55 1.17
N VAL A 14 -27.67 31.62 1.34
CA VAL A 14 -28.49 30.49 1.78
C VAL A 14 -28.42 29.33 0.78
N VAL A 15 -28.56 29.62 -0.50
CA VAL A 15 -28.47 28.57 -1.54
C VAL A 15 -27.07 27.92 -1.54
N LEU A 16 -26.03 28.72 -1.45
CA LEU A 16 -24.66 28.19 -1.39
C LEU A 16 -24.44 27.29 -0.17
N LEU A 17 -24.90 27.72 1.01
CA LEU A 17 -24.83 26.92 2.24
C LEU A 17 -25.61 25.61 2.12
N LEU A 18 -26.81 25.64 1.55
CA LEU A 18 -27.63 24.44 1.35
C LEU A 18 -26.93 23.44 0.41
N VAL A 19 -26.42 23.92 -0.72
CA VAL A 19 -25.68 23.07 -1.68
C VAL A 19 -24.44 22.47 -1.02
N ALA A 20 -23.67 23.29 -0.31
CA ALA A 20 -22.49 22.81 0.41
C ALA A 20 -22.83 21.79 1.50
N ALA A 21 -23.89 22.01 2.27
CA ALA A 21 -24.35 21.08 3.30
C ALA A 21 -24.80 19.72 2.70
N ILE A 22 -25.56 19.75 1.60
CA ILE A 22 -25.99 18.52 0.90
C ILE A 22 -24.77 17.77 0.36
N ALA A 23 -23.85 18.47 -0.31
CA ALA A 23 -22.66 17.85 -0.86
C ALA A 23 -21.76 17.26 0.25
N ALA A 24 -21.55 17.97 1.36
CA ALA A 24 -20.77 17.48 2.48
C ALA A 24 -21.41 16.25 3.14
N THR A 25 -22.73 16.26 3.33
CA THR A 25 -23.46 15.12 3.91
C THR A 25 -23.41 13.89 2.99
N ALA A 26 -23.58 14.08 1.69
CA ALA A 26 -23.47 13.00 0.72
C ALA A 26 -22.07 12.38 0.74
N LEU A 27 -21.02 13.21 0.71
CA LEU A 27 -19.63 12.73 0.75
C LEU A 27 -19.31 12.00 2.06
N ALA A 28 -19.74 12.55 3.20
CA ALA A 28 -19.54 11.91 4.50
C ALA A 28 -20.25 10.55 4.60
N SER A 29 -21.46 10.45 4.04
CA SER A 29 -22.22 9.19 4.02
C SER A 29 -21.52 8.12 3.18
N VAL A 30 -21.05 8.46 1.98
CA VAL A 30 -20.29 7.55 1.12
C VAL A 30 -19.01 7.12 1.84
N TYR A 31 -18.27 8.05 2.45
CA TYR A 31 -17.05 7.71 3.18
C TYR A 31 -17.31 6.71 4.33
N GLN A 32 -18.35 6.93 5.13
CA GLN A 32 -18.68 6.02 6.23
C GLN A 32 -19.03 4.61 5.77
N VAL A 33 -19.78 4.49 4.69
CA VAL A 33 -20.17 3.18 4.13
C VAL A 33 -18.97 2.47 3.49
N THR A 34 -18.07 3.20 2.85
CA THR A 34 -16.96 2.61 2.09
C THR A 34 -15.70 2.35 2.95
N LYS A 35 -15.52 3.06 4.06
CA LYS A 35 -14.33 2.92 4.92
C LYS A 35 -14.10 1.48 5.38
N GLY A 36 -15.12 0.82 5.94
CA GLY A 36 -15.01 -0.55 6.44
C GLY A 36 -14.63 -1.59 5.38
N PRO A 37 -15.32 -1.65 4.24
CA PRO A 37 -14.93 -2.51 3.12
C PRO A 37 -13.52 -2.24 2.60
N ILE A 38 -13.10 -0.97 2.50
CA ILE A 38 -11.74 -0.61 2.05
C ILE A 38 -10.67 -1.12 3.02
N GLU A 39 -10.88 -0.95 4.33
CA GLU A 39 -9.94 -1.43 5.35
C GLU A 39 -9.81 -2.96 5.29
N LYS A 40 -10.92 -3.69 5.18
CA LYS A 40 -10.91 -5.15 5.02
C LYS A 40 -10.17 -5.59 3.76
N ALA A 41 -10.44 -4.95 2.63
CA ALA A 41 -9.76 -5.26 1.37
C ALA A 41 -8.25 -5.02 1.45
N LYS A 42 -7.81 -3.98 2.17
CA LYS A 42 -6.38 -3.72 2.41
C LYS A 42 -5.75 -4.82 3.28
N LEU A 43 -6.41 -5.21 4.37
CA LEU A 43 -5.92 -6.29 5.22
C LEU A 43 -5.81 -7.63 4.47
N GLU A 44 -6.83 -7.99 3.68
CA GLU A 44 -6.79 -9.19 2.85
C GLU A 44 -5.67 -9.13 1.81
N LYS A 45 -5.47 -7.96 1.21
CA LYS A 45 -4.37 -7.75 0.28
C LYS A 45 -3.01 -7.94 0.94
N ASP A 46 -2.81 -7.38 2.13
CA ASP A 46 -1.58 -7.56 2.88
C ASP A 46 -1.38 -9.04 3.30
N LYS A 47 -2.43 -9.73 3.78
CA LYS A 47 -2.38 -11.17 4.10
C LYS A 47 -1.97 -12.03 2.89
N ASN A 48 -2.60 -11.80 1.74
CA ASN A 48 -2.27 -12.52 0.51
C ASN A 48 -0.84 -12.21 0.04
N ALA A 49 -0.41 -10.96 0.16
CA ALA A 49 0.94 -10.55 -0.20
C ALA A 49 1.99 -11.22 0.70
N VAL A 50 1.77 -11.26 2.02
CA VAL A 50 2.64 -11.98 2.96
C VAL A 50 2.73 -13.46 2.57
N GLY A 51 1.59 -14.12 2.34
CA GLY A 51 1.58 -15.54 1.95
C GLY A 51 2.34 -15.86 0.67
N ASN A 52 2.49 -14.88 -0.22
CA ASN A 52 3.20 -15.05 -1.50
C ASN A 52 4.71 -14.82 -1.39
N VAL A 53 5.18 -14.14 -0.34
CA VAL A 53 6.59 -13.71 -0.28
C VAL A 53 7.39 -14.35 0.84
N VAL A 54 6.77 -15.07 1.79
CA VAL A 54 7.48 -15.75 2.88
C VAL A 54 7.38 -17.26 2.78
N PRO A 55 8.23 -18.04 3.46
CA PRO A 55 8.08 -19.48 3.61
C PRO A 55 6.74 -19.85 4.26
N GLU A 56 6.37 -21.14 4.23
CA GLU A 56 5.16 -21.63 4.88
C GLU A 56 5.12 -21.26 6.37
N PHE A 57 3.96 -20.80 6.83
CA PHE A 57 3.71 -20.36 8.20
C PHE A 57 2.30 -20.72 8.65
N ASN A 58 2.08 -20.77 9.98
CA ASN A 58 0.79 -21.09 10.57
C ASN A 58 0.28 -20.07 11.61
N ASN A 59 0.98 -18.93 11.77
CA ASN A 59 0.50 -17.81 12.59
C ASN A 59 -0.34 -16.81 11.77
N ASP A 60 -0.76 -15.69 12.36
CA ASP A 60 -1.35 -14.54 11.67
C ASP A 60 -0.34 -13.36 11.64
N PRO A 61 0.54 -13.28 10.63
CA PRO A 61 1.59 -12.25 10.56
C PRO A 61 1.04 -10.82 10.57
N VAL A 62 -0.18 -10.61 10.08
CA VAL A 62 -0.79 -9.28 10.02
C VAL A 62 -1.21 -8.79 11.41
N SER A 63 -1.71 -9.67 12.25
CA SER A 63 -2.04 -9.34 13.64
C SER A 63 -0.80 -9.16 14.53
N GLU A 64 0.32 -9.81 14.18
CA GLU A 64 1.59 -9.74 14.88
C GLU A 64 2.56 -8.71 14.25
N SER A 65 2.05 -7.88 13.34
CA SER A 65 2.88 -6.91 12.63
C SER A 65 3.46 -5.85 13.56
N ASP A 66 4.70 -5.47 13.30
CA ASP A 66 5.39 -4.37 13.96
C ASP A 66 5.73 -3.26 12.96
N THR A 67 5.83 -2.04 13.45
CA THR A 67 6.06 -0.86 12.60
C THR A 67 7.28 -0.11 13.09
N LEU A 68 8.25 0.06 12.20
CA LEU A 68 9.45 0.86 12.45
C LEU A 68 9.35 2.17 11.67
N ALA A 69 9.47 3.30 12.36
CA ALA A 69 9.62 4.59 11.71
C ALA A 69 10.98 4.66 11.03
N PHE A 70 11.01 4.79 9.72
CA PHE A 70 12.24 4.93 8.94
C PHE A 70 12.70 6.40 8.90
N ASN A 71 11.73 7.30 8.80
CA ASN A 71 11.92 8.74 8.90
C ASN A 71 10.64 9.41 9.44
N GLU A 72 10.58 10.76 9.50
CA GLU A 72 9.42 11.50 10.04
C GLU A 72 8.10 11.25 9.27
N ARG A 73 8.16 10.74 8.03
CA ARG A 73 7.01 10.59 7.14
C ARG A 73 6.70 9.16 6.78
N ASP A 74 7.67 8.26 6.91
CA ASP A 74 7.62 6.91 6.35
C ASP A 74 7.89 5.84 7.39
N GLN A 75 7.15 4.75 7.25
CA GLN A 75 7.19 3.61 8.14
C GLN A 75 7.39 2.33 7.34
N LEU A 76 8.22 1.45 7.87
CA LEU A 76 8.35 0.07 7.41
C LEU A 76 7.46 -0.81 8.30
N ILE A 77 6.71 -1.72 7.69
CA ILE A 77 5.87 -2.65 8.43
C ILE A 77 6.44 -4.05 8.26
N PHE A 78 6.69 -4.71 9.37
CA PHE A 78 7.26 -6.04 9.46
C PHE A 78 6.19 -7.04 9.83
N TYR A 79 6.10 -8.13 9.07
CA TYR A 79 5.14 -9.21 9.24
C TYR A 79 5.90 -10.51 9.55
N PRO A 80 6.00 -10.95 10.82
CA PRO A 80 6.73 -12.15 11.17
C PRO A 80 5.97 -13.42 10.76
N ALA A 81 6.59 -14.25 9.94
CA ALA A 81 6.08 -15.57 9.58
C ALA A 81 6.64 -16.62 10.55
N LYS A 82 5.75 -17.34 11.25
CA LYS A 82 6.12 -18.35 12.23
C LYS A 82 5.48 -19.69 11.90
N MET A 83 6.22 -20.75 12.13
CA MET A 83 5.74 -22.13 12.10
C MET A 83 5.89 -22.72 13.51
N ASP A 84 4.78 -23.14 14.11
CA ASP A 84 4.73 -23.68 15.48
C ASP A 84 5.42 -22.76 16.52
N GLY A 85 5.22 -21.46 16.37
CA GLY A 85 5.80 -20.43 17.24
C GLY A 85 7.26 -20.06 16.94
N THR A 86 7.94 -20.75 16.02
CA THR A 86 9.32 -20.46 15.62
C THR A 86 9.30 -19.56 14.39
N LEU A 87 10.09 -18.48 14.41
CA LEU A 87 10.23 -17.58 13.25
C LEU A 87 10.89 -18.33 12.08
N VAL A 88 10.24 -18.35 10.92
CA VAL A 88 10.75 -19.00 9.71
C VAL A 88 11.08 -18.00 8.60
N GLY A 89 10.53 -16.79 8.70
CA GLY A 89 10.79 -15.72 7.76
C GLY A 89 10.09 -14.43 8.18
N MET A 90 10.28 -13.39 7.38
CA MET A 90 9.70 -12.08 7.63
C MET A 90 9.33 -11.41 6.31
N ALA A 91 8.13 -10.86 6.20
CA ALA A 91 7.79 -9.95 5.12
C ALA A 91 7.95 -8.51 5.58
N VAL A 92 8.46 -7.67 4.71
CA VAL A 92 8.63 -6.23 4.94
C VAL A 92 7.85 -5.47 3.89
N LYS A 93 6.91 -4.66 4.34
CA LYS A 93 6.20 -3.71 3.50
C LYS A 93 6.97 -2.41 3.46
N THR A 94 7.42 -2.04 2.28
CA THR A 94 8.26 -0.87 2.03
C THR A 94 7.82 -0.16 0.75
N TYR A 95 8.59 0.79 0.29
CA TYR A 95 8.29 1.58 -0.90
C TYR A 95 9.56 2.01 -1.63
N SER A 96 9.39 2.42 -2.88
CA SER A 96 10.39 3.12 -3.67
C SER A 96 9.81 4.43 -4.20
N ASP A 97 10.56 5.51 -4.07
CA ASP A 97 10.21 6.83 -4.62
C ASP A 97 10.74 7.03 -6.05
N LEU A 98 11.39 6.00 -6.62
CA LEU A 98 11.92 6.01 -7.99
C LEU A 98 10.89 5.67 -9.06
N GLY A 99 9.60 5.55 -8.70
CA GLY A 99 8.52 5.43 -9.67
C GLY A 99 8.40 6.66 -10.57
N PHE A 100 8.04 6.45 -11.84
CA PHE A 100 7.89 7.56 -12.79
C PHE A 100 6.67 8.44 -12.47
N THR A 101 5.57 7.83 -12.08
CA THR A 101 4.30 8.55 -11.81
C THR A 101 4.11 8.83 -10.34
N GLU A 102 4.36 7.85 -9.48
CA GLU A 102 4.13 7.93 -8.04
C GLU A 102 4.96 6.87 -7.31
N ARG A 103 4.97 6.96 -5.98
CA ARG A 103 5.57 5.97 -5.09
C ARG A 103 5.05 4.56 -5.37
N ILE A 104 5.97 3.61 -5.51
CA ILE A 104 5.68 2.19 -5.68
C ILE A 104 5.75 1.52 -4.31
N LYS A 105 4.66 0.89 -3.87
CA LYS A 105 4.64 0.12 -2.63
C LYS A 105 4.90 -1.35 -2.93
N ILE A 106 5.85 -1.92 -2.22
CA ILE A 106 6.29 -3.29 -2.41
C ILE A 106 6.28 -4.06 -1.09
N MET A 107 6.18 -5.36 -1.19
CA MET A 107 6.40 -6.28 -0.09
C MET A 107 7.50 -7.25 -0.50
N VAL A 108 8.49 -7.41 0.36
CA VAL A 108 9.64 -8.30 0.16
C VAL A 108 9.66 -9.29 1.31
N GLY A 109 9.76 -10.56 0.99
CA GLY A 109 9.86 -11.62 1.97
C GLY A 109 11.28 -12.15 2.08
N PHE A 110 11.69 -12.42 3.32
CA PHE A 110 13.02 -12.88 3.66
C PHE A 110 12.96 -14.16 4.49
N THR A 111 13.95 -15.02 4.29
CA THR A 111 14.28 -16.07 5.27
C THR A 111 15.00 -15.47 6.48
N ILE A 112 15.14 -16.24 7.56
CA ILE A 112 15.93 -15.84 8.75
C ILE A 112 17.42 -15.60 8.43
N ASP A 113 17.94 -16.20 7.35
CA ASP A 113 19.31 -16.03 6.90
C ASP A 113 19.53 -14.77 6.04
N GLY A 114 18.45 -14.03 5.76
CA GLY A 114 18.48 -12.80 4.96
C GLY A 114 18.42 -13.03 3.45
N LYS A 115 18.00 -14.20 2.99
CA LYS A 115 17.73 -14.43 1.56
C LYS A 115 16.33 -13.97 1.19
N ILE A 116 16.19 -13.35 0.03
CA ILE A 116 14.89 -12.97 -0.52
C ILE A 116 14.17 -14.24 -0.99
N VAL A 117 12.99 -14.48 -0.42
CA VAL A 117 12.11 -15.58 -0.84
C VAL A 117 11.33 -15.20 -2.09
N ASN A 118 10.73 -14.01 -2.05
CA ASN A 118 9.98 -13.46 -3.18
C ASN A 118 9.70 -11.97 -2.94
N THR A 119 9.26 -11.29 -4.00
CA THR A 119 8.82 -9.90 -3.94
C THR A 119 7.46 -9.75 -4.60
N THR A 120 6.65 -8.81 -4.14
CA THR A 120 5.37 -8.49 -4.78
C THR A 120 5.08 -7.00 -4.71
N VAL A 121 4.52 -6.45 -5.78
CA VAL A 121 4.11 -5.05 -5.84
C VAL A 121 2.70 -4.94 -5.28
N LEU A 122 2.55 -4.09 -4.26
CA LEU A 122 1.27 -3.84 -3.62
C LEU A 122 0.49 -2.75 -4.34
N GLU A 123 1.16 -1.66 -4.72
CA GLU A 123 0.50 -0.50 -5.31
C GLU A 123 1.49 0.27 -6.19
N HIS A 124 1.05 0.64 -7.38
CA HIS A 124 1.78 1.52 -8.30
C HIS A 124 0.80 2.26 -9.21
N LYS A 125 1.25 3.34 -9.83
CA LYS A 125 0.52 4.08 -10.88
C LYS A 125 1.34 4.21 -12.16
N GLU A 126 2.22 3.26 -12.40
CA GLU A 126 3.02 3.21 -13.61
C GLU A 126 2.18 2.93 -14.86
N THR A 127 2.67 3.39 -16.02
CA THR A 127 1.97 3.26 -17.29
C THR A 127 1.80 1.79 -17.68
N PRO A 128 0.57 1.32 -17.95
CA PRO A 128 0.32 -0.04 -18.40
C PRO A 128 1.13 -0.41 -19.64
N GLY A 129 1.75 -1.60 -19.62
CA GLY A 129 2.57 -2.13 -20.70
C GLY A 129 4.00 -1.58 -20.75
N LEU A 130 4.32 -0.53 -20.00
CA LEU A 130 5.65 0.07 -19.97
C LEU A 130 6.32 -0.10 -18.58
N GLY A 131 5.74 0.45 -17.54
CA GLY A 131 6.26 0.43 -16.18
C GLY A 131 5.66 -0.67 -15.29
N ASP A 132 4.65 -1.38 -15.72
CA ASP A 132 3.95 -2.41 -14.95
C ASP A 132 4.56 -3.81 -15.03
N LYS A 133 5.74 -3.94 -15.66
CA LYS A 133 6.48 -5.22 -15.74
C LYS A 133 6.97 -5.74 -14.39
N MET A 134 7.00 -4.89 -13.39
CA MET A 134 7.31 -5.28 -12.02
C MET A 134 6.18 -6.07 -11.32
N ASP A 135 4.94 -6.06 -11.88
CA ASP A 135 3.85 -6.88 -11.37
C ASP A 135 4.06 -8.34 -11.81
N ILE A 136 4.12 -9.26 -10.85
CA ILE A 136 4.31 -10.70 -11.07
C ILE A 136 3.26 -11.31 -12.02
N LYS A 137 2.07 -10.68 -12.14
CA LYS A 137 1.03 -11.09 -13.09
C LYS A 137 1.33 -10.67 -14.52
N LYS A 138 2.28 -9.77 -14.72
CA LYS A 138 2.63 -9.18 -16.01
C LYS A 138 3.93 -9.73 -16.59
N SER A 139 4.89 -10.08 -15.74
CA SER A 139 6.17 -10.62 -16.15
C SER A 139 6.88 -11.37 -15.02
N THR A 140 7.92 -12.11 -15.36
CA THR A 140 8.81 -12.80 -14.42
C THR A 140 9.95 -11.91 -13.91
N TRP A 141 9.88 -10.59 -14.14
CA TRP A 141 10.95 -9.66 -13.77
C TRP A 141 11.32 -9.72 -12.28
N CYS A 142 10.33 -9.92 -11.40
CA CYS A 142 10.55 -10.03 -9.97
C CYS A 142 11.33 -11.29 -9.55
N GLU A 143 11.35 -12.35 -10.38
CA GLU A 143 12.02 -13.61 -10.07
C GLU A 143 13.55 -13.47 -9.97
N GLN A 144 14.13 -12.45 -10.60
CA GLN A 144 15.57 -12.17 -10.54
C GLN A 144 16.08 -11.86 -9.13
N PHE A 145 15.20 -11.47 -8.20
CA PHE A 145 15.55 -11.16 -6.84
C PHE A 145 15.48 -12.35 -5.89
N ILE A 146 14.93 -13.47 -6.33
CA ILE A 146 14.82 -14.69 -5.53
C ILE A 146 16.21 -15.23 -5.22
N ASP A 147 16.41 -15.69 -4.00
CA ASP A 147 17.67 -16.22 -3.45
C ASP A 147 18.83 -15.21 -3.32
N LEU A 148 18.63 -13.93 -3.68
CA LEU A 148 19.61 -12.91 -3.36
C LEU A 148 19.72 -12.73 -1.85
N ASN A 149 20.96 -12.68 -1.35
CA ASN A 149 21.21 -12.46 0.06
C ASN A 149 21.44 -10.96 0.30
N ILE A 150 20.61 -10.34 1.13
CA ILE A 150 20.72 -8.91 1.44
C ILE A 150 22.03 -8.55 2.15
N ARG A 151 22.72 -9.52 2.78
CA ARG A 151 24.01 -9.30 3.42
C ARG A 151 25.18 -9.26 2.42
N GLU A 152 24.96 -9.70 1.19
CA GLU A 152 25.94 -9.77 0.11
C GLU A 152 25.72 -8.68 -0.95
N ILE A 153 24.60 -7.93 -0.83
CA ILE A 153 24.35 -6.78 -1.69
C ILE A 153 25.26 -5.66 -1.19
N GLU A 154 26.34 -5.38 -1.93
CA GLU A 154 27.13 -4.18 -1.71
C GLU A 154 26.27 -2.96 -2.06
N ASP A 155 26.27 -1.97 -1.18
CA ASP A 155 25.65 -0.68 -1.44
C ASP A 155 26.50 0.00 -2.52
N THR A 156 26.06 -0.14 -3.78
CA THR A 156 26.77 0.46 -4.94
C THR A 156 26.40 1.93 -5.14
N ASP A 157 25.43 2.40 -4.39
CA ASP A 157 25.02 3.81 -4.37
C ASP A 157 25.86 4.54 -3.31
N GLY A 158 27.18 4.64 -3.61
CA GLY A 158 28.12 5.41 -2.80
C GLY A 158 27.78 6.91 -2.86
N ASP A 159 26.88 7.34 -2.04
CA ASP A 159 26.73 8.74 -1.66
C ASP A 159 27.76 9.04 -0.56
N ASP A 160 28.97 9.43 -1.00
CA ASP A 160 29.95 10.17 -0.19
C ASP A 160 29.54 11.66 -0.09
#